data_1fdb2de77b198be7680277752e835337
#
_entry.id   1fdb2de77b198be7680277752e835337
#
_cell.length_a   1.000
_cell.length_b   1.000
_cell.length_c   1.000
_cell.angle_alpha   90.00
_cell.angle_beta   90.00
_cell.angle_gamma   90.00
#
_symmetry.space_group_name_H-M   'P 1'
#
loop_
_entity.id
_entity.type
_entity.pdbx_description
1 polymer ?
#
loop_
_entity_poly.entity_id
_entity_poly.type
_entity_poly.pdbx_seq_one_letter_code
_entity_poly.pdbx_strand_id
1 'polypeptide(L)'
;MISDTTIRKLVDYISLNACSVNSSGLYNGKSGISLALFETAKCLQDTEIEDKAFSLFQESLIRKTNDYGFENGMSGIGYVLIYLITNKLIDADFEDLFGDQREAIIKHFENIDKQPDKLLVSYKIIYFLFVLDKLQKQDERIYSIIEKIFQGLELYLSLQFFDWKNIYYINSKDYVLQ
;
A
#
# COMPACT_ATOMS: atom_id res chain seq x y z
N MET A 1 -4.71 -17.39 -24.73
CA MET A 1 -5.02 -15.96 -24.56
C MET A 1 -6.40 -15.87 -23.94
N ILE A 2 -6.56 -15.14 -22.82
CA ILE A 2 -7.88 -14.95 -22.18
C ILE A 2 -8.66 -13.98 -23.07
N SER A 3 -9.94 -14.29 -23.34
CA SER A 3 -10.77 -13.42 -24.20
C SER A 3 -11.27 -12.20 -23.42
N ASP A 4 -11.47 -11.07 -24.11
CA ASP A 4 -12.05 -9.84 -23.54
C ASP A 4 -13.39 -10.10 -22.85
N THR A 5 -14.20 -10.99 -23.44
CA THR A 5 -15.48 -11.43 -22.86
C THR A 5 -15.30 -12.07 -21.48
N THR A 6 -14.23 -12.85 -21.30
CA THR A 6 -13.94 -13.48 -19.99
C THR A 6 -13.49 -12.44 -18.97
N ILE A 7 -12.67 -11.48 -19.41
CA ILE A 7 -12.21 -10.38 -18.54
C ILE A 7 -13.41 -9.53 -18.09
N ARG A 8 -14.32 -9.16 -19.01
CA ARG A 8 -15.54 -8.40 -18.67
C ARG A 8 -16.42 -9.10 -17.65
N LYS A 9 -16.66 -10.40 -17.82
CA LYS A 9 -17.42 -11.19 -16.83
C LYS A 9 -16.75 -11.20 -15.45
N LEU A 10 -15.42 -11.27 -15.42
CA LEU A 10 -14.66 -11.20 -14.17
C LEU A 10 -14.78 -9.81 -13.52
N VAL A 11 -14.71 -8.74 -14.32
CA VAL A 11 -14.91 -7.37 -13.86
C VAL A 11 -16.30 -7.18 -13.25
N ASP A 12 -17.34 -7.68 -13.92
CA ASP A 12 -18.72 -7.60 -13.41
C ASP A 12 -18.86 -8.34 -12.08
N TYR A 13 -18.29 -9.55 -11.98
CA TYR A 13 -18.28 -10.30 -10.73
C TYR A 13 -17.54 -9.56 -9.61
N ILE A 14 -16.34 -9.01 -9.89
CA ILE A 14 -15.55 -8.24 -8.92
C ILE A 14 -16.32 -7.01 -8.48
N SER A 15 -16.89 -6.24 -9.42
CA SER A 15 -17.62 -5.00 -9.14
C SER A 15 -18.85 -5.25 -8.24
N LEU A 16 -19.60 -6.30 -8.51
CA LEU A 16 -20.74 -6.70 -7.68
C LEU A 16 -20.33 -7.05 -6.25
N ASN A 17 -19.22 -7.78 -6.09
CA ASN A 17 -18.74 -8.19 -4.77
C ASN A 17 -18.00 -7.08 -4.02
N ALA A 18 -17.40 -6.12 -4.73
CA ALA A 18 -16.68 -4.99 -4.14
C ALA A 18 -17.57 -4.12 -3.24
N CYS A 19 -18.87 -4.03 -3.53
CA CYS A 19 -19.83 -3.32 -2.69
C CYS A 19 -19.88 -3.85 -1.26
N SER A 20 -19.68 -5.16 -1.08
CA SER A 20 -19.70 -5.83 0.24
C SER A 20 -18.36 -5.76 0.98
N VAL A 21 -17.29 -5.30 0.32
CA VAL A 21 -15.97 -5.18 0.95
C VAL A 21 -15.95 -4.05 1.95
N ASN A 22 -15.68 -4.40 3.20
CA ASN A 22 -15.64 -3.44 4.30
C ASN A 22 -14.31 -2.69 4.43
N SER A 23 -13.21 -3.22 3.95
CA SER A 23 -11.89 -2.59 4.00
C SER A 23 -11.74 -1.54 2.91
N SER A 24 -11.08 -0.41 3.23
CA SER A 24 -10.69 0.62 2.24
C SER A 24 -9.28 0.43 1.71
N GLY A 25 -8.47 -0.44 2.32
CA GLY A 25 -7.04 -0.57 2.08
C GLY A 25 -6.65 -1.12 0.70
N LEU A 26 -5.34 -1.26 0.52
CA LEU A 26 -4.75 -1.68 -0.75
C LEU A 26 -4.85 -3.21 -0.97
N TYR A 27 -4.48 -4.05 0.03
CA TYR A 27 -4.38 -5.49 -0.20
C TYR A 27 -5.73 -6.21 -0.18
N ASN A 28 -6.58 -5.88 0.76
CA ASN A 28 -7.86 -6.55 0.98
C ASN A 28 -9.03 -5.56 0.98
N GLY A 29 -8.93 -4.47 0.21
CA GLY A 29 -9.91 -3.41 0.26
C GLY A 29 -10.24 -2.78 -1.08
N LYS A 30 -11.14 -1.81 -1.02
CA LYS A 30 -11.70 -1.13 -2.18
C LYS A 30 -10.66 -0.40 -3.01
N SER A 31 -9.64 0.18 -2.36
CA SER A 31 -8.57 0.89 -3.04
C SER A 31 -7.76 -0.03 -3.98
N GLY A 32 -7.41 -1.25 -3.53
CA GLY A 32 -6.71 -2.20 -4.39
C GLY A 32 -7.58 -2.77 -5.51
N ILE A 33 -8.86 -3.04 -5.23
CA ILE A 33 -9.81 -3.48 -6.26
C ILE A 33 -9.97 -2.38 -7.31
N SER A 34 -10.14 -1.13 -6.88
CA SER A 34 -10.24 0.03 -7.77
C SER A 34 -9.01 0.16 -8.66
N LEU A 35 -7.81 0.04 -8.11
CA LEU A 35 -6.56 0.07 -8.89
C LEU A 35 -6.56 -0.99 -10.00
N ALA A 36 -6.94 -2.23 -9.67
CA ALA A 36 -7.02 -3.31 -10.64
C ALA A 36 -8.06 -3.03 -11.74
N LEU A 37 -9.19 -2.42 -11.39
CA LEU A 37 -10.23 -2.03 -12.35
C LEU A 37 -9.75 -0.89 -13.25
N PHE A 38 -9.05 0.13 -12.74
CA PHE A 38 -8.46 1.19 -13.54
C PHE A 38 -7.46 0.65 -14.58
N GLU A 39 -6.57 -0.25 -14.18
CA GLU A 39 -5.63 -0.88 -15.11
C GLU A 39 -6.34 -1.74 -16.15
N THR A 40 -7.42 -2.42 -15.77
CA THR A 40 -8.24 -3.19 -16.71
C THR A 40 -8.96 -2.28 -17.69
N ALA A 41 -9.56 -1.19 -17.21
CA ALA A 41 -10.22 -0.18 -18.03
C ALA A 41 -9.27 0.40 -19.08
N LYS A 42 -8.05 0.76 -18.66
CA LYS A 42 -7.00 1.25 -19.55
C LYS A 42 -6.62 0.22 -20.61
N CYS A 43 -6.45 -1.04 -20.25
CA CYS A 43 -6.12 -2.11 -21.20
C CYS A 43 -7.22 -2.36 -22.22
N LEU A 44 -8.49 -2.31 -21.79
CA LEU A 44 -9.65 -2.55 -22.64
C LEU A 44 -10.20 -1.29 -23.33
N GLN A 45 -9.69 -0.12 -22.97
CA GLN A 45 -10.20 1.20 -23.38
C GLN A 45 -11.70 1.33 -23.09
N ASP A 46 -12.11 0.94 -21.87
CA ASP A 46 -13.51 0.82 -21.45
C ASP A 46 -13.84 1.81 -20.34
N THR A 47 -14.59 2.86 -20.69
CA THR A 47 -14.99 3.93 -19.78
C THR A 47 -15.99 3.49 -18.72
N GLU A 48 -16.80 2.45 -18.97
CA GLU A 48 -17.74 1.93 -17.97
C GLU A 48 -16.98 1.25 -16.80
N ILE A 49 -15.92 0.53 -17.12
CA ILE A 49 -15.04 -0.06 -16.10
C ILE A 49 -14.30 1.04 -15.33
N GLU A 50 -13.88 2.10 -16.02
CA GLU A 50 -13.23 3.27 -15.40
C GLU A 50 -14.15 3.97 -14.41
N ASP A 51 -15.42 4.20 -14.76
CA ASP A 51 -16.42 4.81 -13.89
C ASP A 51 -16.67 3.96 -12.63
N LYS A 52 -16.74 2.64 -12.79
CA LYS A 52 -16.85 1.69 -11.66
C LYS A 52 -15.62 1.77 -10.74
N ALA A 53 -14.42 1.82 -11.33
CA ALA A 53 -13.16 1.94 -10.60
C ALA A 53 -13.11 3.25 -9.81
N PHE A 54 -13.49 4.36 -10.43
CA PHE A 54 -13.51 5.66 -9.80
C PHE A 54 -14.48 5.74 -8.62
N SER A 55 -15.71 5.26 -8.81
CA SER A 55 -16.71 5.22 -7.73
C SER A 55 -16.22 4.42 -6.53
N LEU A 56 -15.60 3.26 -6.76
CA LEU A 56 -15.06 2.42 -5.71
C LEU A 56 -13.88 3.07 -4.98
N PHE A 57 -13.03 3.81 -5.71
CA PHE A 57 -11.93 4.56 -5.13
C PHE A 57 -12.42 5.71 -4.26
N GLN A 58 -13.43 6.45 -4.71
CA GLN A 58 -14.04 7.52 -3.91
C GLN A 58 -14.57 6.97 -2.57
N GLU A 59 -15.22 5.81 -2.57
CA GLU A 59 -15.66 5.17 -1.33
C GLU A 59 -14.49 4.84 -0.38
N SER A 60 -13.32 4.50 -0.92
CA SER A 60 -12.13 4.22 -0.11
C SER A 60 -11.56 5.47 0.54
N LEU A 61 -11.65 6.64 -0.13
CA LEU A 61 -11.17 7.93 0.39
C LEU A 61 -12.09 8.48 1.50
N ILE A 62 -13.40 8.31 1.34
CA ILE A 62 -14.40 8.87 2.29
C ILE A 62 -14.39 8.10 3.61
N ARG A 63 -14.08 6.81 3.58
CA ARG A 63 -14.17 5.96 4.76
C ARG A 63 -13.01 6.23 5.72
N LYS A 64 -13.35 6.71 6.92
CA LYS A 64 -12.36 6.93 7.97
C LYS A 64 -11.78 5.60 8.46
N THR A 65 -10.47 5.50 8.51
CA THR A 65 -9.72 4.41 9.13
C THR A 65 -8.69 4.99 10.10
N ASN A 66 -8.40 4.29 11.18
CA ASN A 66 -7.32 4.62 12.11
C ASN A 66 -6.07 3.76 11.86
N ASP A 67 -6.10 2.96 10.81
CA ASP A 67 -4.94 2.19 10.36
C ASP A 67 -4.10 3.05 9.42
N TYR A 68 -2.85 3.31 9.81
CA TYR A 68 -1.87 4.07 9.02
C TYR A 68 -1.01 3.17 8.14
N GLY A 69 -1.15 1.85 8.23
CA GLY A 69 -0.34 0.87 7.52
C GLY A 69 -0.51 0.90 6.01
N PHE A 70 0.42 0.23 5.32
CA PHE A 70 0.43 0.19 3.86
C PHE A 70 -0.60 -0.82 3.29
N GLU A 71 -0.77 -1.97 3.93
CA GLU A 71 -1.59 -3.04 3.37
C GLU A 71 -3.10 -2.72 3.44
N ASN A 72 -3.57 -2.34 4.61
CA ASN A 72 -5.01 -2.18 4.87
C ASN A 72 -5.37 -0.75 5.33
N GLY A 73 -4.38 0.11 5.46
CA GLY A 73 -4.52 1.45 6.03
C GLY A 73 -4.36 2.59 5.03
N MET A 74 -4.27 3.79 5.60
CA MET A 74 -4.22 5.06 4.85
C MET A 74 -3.04 5.15 3.90
N SER A 75 -1.85 4.63 4.27
CA SER A 75 -0.67 4.72 3.41
C SER A 75 -0.85 3.96 2.10
N GLY A 76 -1.57 2.83 2.12
CA GLY A 76 -1.91 2.10 0.90
C GLY A 76 -2.89 2.84 0.01
N ILE A 77 -3.89 3.52 0.62
CA ILE A 77 -4.85 4.36 -0.12
C ILE A 77 -4.12 5.54 -0.77
N GLY A 78 -3.26 6.22 0.00
CA GLY A 78 -2.44 7.34 -0.52
C GLY A 78 -1.49 6.90 -1.65
N TYR A 79 -0.90 5.70 -1.54
CA TYR A 79 -0.10 5.11 -2.61
C TYR A 79 -0.90 4.94 -3.90
N VAL A 80 -2.12 4.39 -3.82
CA VAL A 80 -3.00 4.23 -4.99
C VAL A 80 -3.37 5.59 -5.56
N LEU A 81 -3.70 6.59 -4.73
CA LEU A 81 -4.01 7.94 -5.20
C LEU A 81 -2.85 8.53 -6.01
N ILE A 82 -1.62 8.47 -5.47
CA ILE A 82 -0.42 8.95 -6.18
C ILE A 82 -0.23 8.19 -7.50
N TYR A 83 -0.43 6.88 -7.50
CA TYR A 83 -0.33 6.07 -8.70
C TYR A 83 -1.32 6.52 -9.78
N LEU A 84 -2.59 6.72 -9.41
CA LEU A 84 -3.64 7.13 -10.34
C LEU A 84 -3.36 8.52 -10.95
N ILE A 85 -2.93 9.49 -10.13
CA ILE A 85 -2.56 10.84 -10.57
C ILE A 85 -1.34 10.78 -11.49
N THR A 86 -0.27 10.08 -11.08
CA THR A 86 0.99 10.02 -11.83
C THR A 86 0.80 9.36 -13.20
N ASN A 87 -0.06 8.35 -13.28
CA ASN A 87 -0.39 7.65 -14.54
C ASN A 87 -1.52 8.32 -15.33
N LYS A 88 -2.00 9.49 -14.89
CA LYS A 88 -3.07 10.26 -15.54
C LYS A 88 -4.37 9.46 -15.71
N LEU A 89 -4.65 8.59 -14.75
CA LEU A 89 -5.90 7.83 -14.68
C LEU A 89 -7.01 8.66 -14.00
N ILE A 90 -6.62 9.62 -13.17
CA ILE A 90 -7.50 10.65 -12.61
C ILE A 90 -6.82 12.01 -12.72
N ASP A 91 -7.62 13.07 -12.88
CA ASP A 91 -7.18 14.46 -12.81
C ASP A 91 -7.56 15.02 -11.45
N ALA A 92 -6.60 15.07 -10.54
CA ALA A 92 -6.81 15.51 -9.16
C ALA A 92 -5.51 16.05 -8.55
N ASP A 93 -5.66 16.96 -7.59
CA ASP A 93 -4.55 17.38 -6.73
C ASP A 93 -4.47 16.47 -5.50
N PHE A 94 -3.26 15.98 -5.21
CA PHE A 94 -3.02 15.07 -4.09
C PHE A 94 -3.24 15.76 -2.73
N GLU A 95 -2.77 17.00 -2.60
CA GLU A 95 -2.89 17.72 -1.33
C GLU A 95 -4.33 18.08 -1.00
N ASP A 96 -5.12 18.44 -2.01
CA ASP A 96 -6.54 18.75 -1.82
C ASP A 96 -7.32 17.52 -1.34
N LEU A 97 -6.97 16.33 -1.84
CA LEU A 97 -7.70 15.10 -1.52
C LEU A 97 -7.16 14.36 -0.29
N PHE A 98 -5.86 14.48 0.00
CA PHE A 98 -5.19 13.59 0.94
C PHE A 98 -4.18 14.28 1.88
N GLY A 99 -4.09 15.59 1.85
CA GLY A 99 -3.11 16.36 2.62
C GLY A 99 -3.24 16.14 4.13
N ASP A 100 -4.45 16.15 4.69
CA ASP A 100 -4.68 15.89 6.11
C ASP A 100 -4.29 14.47 6.51
N GLN A 101 -4.62 13.48 5.68
CA GLN A 101 -4.29 12.08 5.91
C GLN A 101 -2.77 11.85 5.78
N ARG A 102 -2.13 12.50 4.79
CA ARG A 102 -0.67 12.51 4.66
C ARG A 102 0.01 12.99 5.94
N GLU A 103 -0.43 14.14 6.45
CA GLU A 103 0.15 14.72 7.67
C GLU A 103 -0.06 13.80 8.89
N ALA A 104 -1.23 13.19 9.00
CA ALA A 104 -1.52 12.21 10.05
C ALA A 104 -0.61 10.97 9.96
N ILE A 105 -0.34 10.47 8.75
CA ILE A 105 0.58 9.35 8.50
C ILE A 105 1.99 9.73 8.91
N ILE A 106 2.52 10.88 8.44
CA ILE A 106 3.86 11.35 8.76
C ILE A 106 4.02 11.46 10.28
N LYS A 107 3.10 12.16 10.95
CA LYS A 107 3.12 12.33 12.40
C LYS A 107 3.08 11.00 13.17
N HIS A 108 2.32 10.02 12.67
CA HIS A 108 2.25 8.69 13.28
C HIS A 108 3.61 7.97 13.24
N PHE A 109 4.36 8.11 12.13
CA PHE A 109 5.62 7.41 11.93
C PHE A 109 6.87 8.21 12.34
N GLU A 110 6.78 9.49 12.68
CA GLU A 110 7.93 10.29 13.15
C GLU A 110 8.66 9.66 14.34
N ASN A 111 7.96 8.92 15.18
CA ASN A 111 8.51 8.28 16.38
C ASN A 111 8.51 6.74 16.28
N ILE A 112 8.65 6.19 15.09
CA ILE A 112 8.60 4.72 14.85
C ILE A 112 9.78 3.99 15.55
N ASP A 113 10.92 4.65 15.70
CA ASP A 113 12.11 4.17 16.40
C ASP A 113 11.84 3.81 17.87
N LYS A 114 10.86 4.45 18.50
CA LYS A 114 10.46 4.17 19.88
C LYS A 114 9.54 2.95 20.03
N GLN A 115 9.19 2.30 18.94
CA GLN A 115 8.23 1.20 18.89
C GLN A 115 8.74 0.04 17.99
N PRO A 116 9.81 -0.66 18.41
CA PRO A 116 10.48 -1.67 17.59
C PRO A 116 9.55 -2.79 17.12
N ASP A 117 8.57 -3.18 17.92
CA ASP A 117 7.61 -4.22 17.55
C ASP A 117 6.71 -3.80 16.38
N LYS A 118 6.41 -2.50 16.28
CA LYS A 118 5.62 -1.96 15.18
C LYS A 118 6.44 -1.77 13.91
N LEU A 119 7.75 -1.59 14.03
CA LEU A 119 8.64 -1.35 12.91
C LEU A 119 8.61 -2.50 11.91
N LEU A 120 8.64 -3.75 12.39
CA LEU A 120 8.58 -4.96 11.55
C LEU A 120 7.26 -5.13 10.81
N VAL A 121 6.17 -4.63 11.38
CA VAL A 121 4.84 -4.69 10.73
C VAL A 121 4.66 -3.54 9.76
N SER A 122 5.39 -2.44 9.98
CA SER A 122 5.15 -1.17 9.30
C SER A 122 6.16 -0.84 8.20
N TYR A 123 7.23 -1.65 7.99
CA TYR A 123 8.29 -1.33 7.02
C TYR A 123 7.76 -1.09 5.59
N LYS A 124 6.64 -1.69 5.23
CA LYS A 124 6.02 -1.51 3.89
C LYS A 124 5.55 -0.08 3.61
N ILE A 125 5.42 0.76 4.65
CA ILE A 125 5.14 2.19 4.44
C ILE A 125 6.19 2.87 3.56
N ILE A 126 7.41 2.33 3.50
CA ILE A 126 8.47 2.83 2.63
C ILE A 126 8.00 2.99 1.18
N TYR A 127 7.13 2.10 0.67
CA TYR A 127 6.59 2.23 -0.67
C TYR A 127 5.79 3.51 -0.86
N PHE A 128 4.93 3.85 0.13
CA PHE A 128 4.17 5.11 0.10
C PHE A 128 5.09 6.32 0.23
N LEU A 129 6.01 6.30 1.20
CA LEU A 129 6.94 7.41 1.43
C LEU A 129 7.81 7.69 0.20
N PHE A 130 8.24 6.66 -0.51
CA PHE A 130 9.04 6.80 -1.73
C PHE A 130 8.28 7.49 -2.87
N VAL A 131 7.01 7.12 -3.10
CA VAL A 131 6.22 7.76 -4.15
C VAL A 131 5.78 9.17 -3.75
N LEU A 132 5.55 9.39 -2.46
CA LEU A 132 5.23 10.70 -1.90
C LEU A 132 6.40 11.69 -2.08
N ASP A 133 7.62 11.27 -1.77
CA ASP A 133 8.83 12.09 -1.94
C ASP A 133 9.04 12.48 -3.42
N LYS A 134 8.79 11.56 -4.35
CA LYS A 134 8.84 11.86 -5.78
C LYS A 134 7.80 12.88 -6.24
N LEU A 135 6.63 12.88 -5.60
CA LEU A 135 5.55 13.80 -5.93
C LEU A 135 5.82 15.20 -5.39
N GLN A 136 6.30 15.32 -4.16
CA GLN A 136 6.34 16.56 -3.39
C GLN A 136 7.71 17.22 -3.23
N LYS A 137 8.79 16.62 -3.74
CA LYS A 137 10.19 17.12 -3.65
C LYS A 137 10.57 17.71 -2.27
N GLN A 138 11.25 16.87 -1.44
CA GLN A 138 12.04 17.26 -0.26
C GLN A 138 11.24 17.63 1.02
N ASP A 139 10.44 16.71 1.53
CA ASP A 139 10.08 16.75 2.95
C ASP A 139 11.15 16.00 3.77
N GLU A 140 11.99 16.73 4.54
CA GLU A 140 13.07 16.15 5.37
C GLU A 140 12.52 15.12 6.37
N ARG A 141 11.27 15.24 6.80
CA ARG A 141 10.61 14.28 7.69
C ARG A 141 10.47 12.90 7.06
N ILE A 142 10.19 12.84 5.76
CA ILE A 142 10.09 11.58 5.02
C ILE A 142 11.42 10.84 5.05
N TYR A 143 12.53 11.52 4.76
CA TYR A 143 13.87 10.93 4.82
C TYR A 143 14.20 10.44 6.23
N SER A 144 13.90 11.24 7.26
CA SER A 144 14.11 10.85 8.66
C SER A 144 13.34 9.59 9.03
N ILE A 145 12.08 9.46 8.59
CA ILE A 145 11.27 8.26 8.85
C ILE A 145 11.86 7.03 8.13
N ILE A 146 12.22 7.18 6.85
CA ILE A 146 12.83 6.11 6.06
C ILE A 146 14.12 5.64 6.71
N GLU A 147 14.99 6.56 7.12
CA GLU A 147 16.26 6.24 7.80
C GLU A 147 16.03 5.47 9.11
N LYS A 148 15.08 5.92 9.95
CA LYS A 148 14.72 5.22 11.18
C LYS A 148 14.20 3.80 10.93
N ILE A 149 13.41 3.61 9.87
CA ILE A 149 12.93 2.27 9.50
C ILE A 149 14.11 1.38 9.10
N PHE A 150 15.05 1.87 8.27
CA PHE A 150 16.22 1.09 7.86
C PHE A 150 17.13 0.77 9.06
N GLN A 151 17.44 1.75 9.90
CA GLN A 151 18.25 1.54 11.12
C GLN A 151 17.60 0.49 12.05
N GLY A 152 16.29 0.57 12.23
CA GLY A 152 15.56 -0.40 13.04
C GLY A 152 15.53 -1.80 12.43
N LEU A 153 15.38 -1.92 11.10
CA LEU A 153 15.47 -3.21 10.41
C LEU A 153 16.89 -3.78 10.48
N GLU A 154 17.92 -2.97 10.31
CA GLU A 154 19.32 -3.38 10.46
C GLU A 154 19.61 -3.90 11.87
N LEU A 155 19.17 -3.18 12.90
CA LEU A 155 19.29 -3.61 14.29
C LEU A 155 18.57 -4.93 14.52
N TYR A 156 17.34 -5.07 14.04
CA TYR A 156 16.58 -6.30 14.19
C TYR A 156 17.25 -7.48 13.48
N LEU A 157 17.69 -7.30 12.26
CA LEU A 157 18.41 -8.33 11.50
C LEU A 157 19.73 -8.70 12.20
N SER A 158 20.48 -7.71 12.70
CA SER A 158 21.72 -7.97 13.42
C SER A 158 21.48 -8.78 14.69
N LEU A 159 20.46 -8.46 15.46
CA LEU A 159 20.08 -9.22 16.66
C LEU A 159 19.66 -10.66 16.35
N GLN A 160 18.92 -10.86 15.26
CA GLN A 160 18.54 -12.19 14.77
C GLN A 160 19.74 -12.98 14.24
N PHE A 161 20.68 -12.32 13.56
CA PHE A 161 21.90 -12.94 13.03
C PHE A 161 22.94 -13.25 14.13
N PHE A 162 22.95 -12.52 15.24
CA PHE A 162 23.86 -12.85 16.36
C PHE A 162 23.44 -14.12 17.12
N ASP A 163 22.24 -14.61 16.91
CA ASP A 163 21.84 -15.93 17.39
C ASP A 163 22.10 -17.04 16.35
N TRP A 164 23.30 -17.00 15.77
CA TRP A 164 23.84 -17.96 14.79
C TRP A 164 23.57 -19.39 15.15
N LYS A 165 23.65 -19.72 16.44
CA LYS A 165 23.50 -21.10 16.93
C LYS A 165 22.10 -21.61 16.64
N ASN A 166 21.07 -20.76 16.73
CA ASN A 166 19.71 -21.17 16.46
C ASN A 166 19.41 -21.27 14.94
N ILE A 167 19.93 -20.35 14.12
CA ILE A 167 19.76 -20.40 12.67
C ILE A 167 20.51 -21.57 12.04
N TYR A 168 21.73 -21.82 12.50
CA TYR A 168 22.52 -22.97 12.02
C TYR A 168 21.89 -24.30 12.42
N TYR A 169 21.28 -24.39 13.61
CA TYR A 169 20.57 -25.58 14.06
C TYR A 169 19.27 -25.85 13.35
N ILE A 170 18.52 -24.81 12.98
CA ILE A 170 17.29 -24.95 12.21
C ILE A 170 17.63 -25.41 10.77
N ASN A 171 18.57 -24.76 10.11
CA ASN A 171 18.98 -25.12 8.75
C ASN A 171 19.71 -26.48 8.68
N SER A 172 20.47 -26.86 9.70
CA SER A 172 21.14 -28.17 9.69
C SER A 172 20.19 -29.34 9.96
N LYS A 173 19.07 -29.13 10.65
CA LYS A 173 18.05 -30.18 10.84
C LYS A 173 17.21 -30.40 9.58
N ASP A 174 16.92 -29.35 8.84
CA ASP A 174 16.13 -29.44 7.62
C ASP A 174 16.91 -30.10 6.45
N TYR A 175 18.24 -30.04 6.48
CA TYR A 175 19.12 -30.71 5.49
C TYR A 175 19.47 -32.16 5.83
N VAL A 176 19.21 -32.62 7.03
CA VAL A 176 19.47 -34.02 7.44
C VAL A 176 18.26 -34.95 7.26
N LEU A 177 17.10 -34.38 6.86
CA LEU A 177 15.86 -35.13 6.62
C LEU A 177 15.49 -35.25 5.14
N GLN A 178 16.43 -34.95 4.22
CA GLN A 178 16.37 -35.28 2.80
C GLN A 178 17.48 -36.28 2.44
#